data_32a95fccf5866b436023be1908412e30
#
_entry.id   32a95fccf5866b436023be1908412e30
#
_cell.length_a   1.000
_cell.length_b   1.000
_cell.length_c   1.000
_cell.angle_alpha   90.00
_cell.angle_beta   90.00
_cell.angle_gamma   90.00
#
_symmetry.space_group_name_H-M   'P 1'
#
loop_
_entity.id
_entity.type
_entity.pdbx_description
1 polymer ?
#
loop_
_entity_poly.entity_id
_entity_poly.type
_entity_poly.pdbx_seq_one_letter_code
_entity_poly.pdbx_strand_id
1 'polypeptide(L)'
;MEAFARIEATVDVFRPLVEEERQDAYFAHVLYPVHAAAAMSRKMLSDEPESRWAYEDIQRLTEHYNTMNGGKWCGLMSAAPRNLPVFGETRTTLQQDSPEGHFVARNACDYQSATDAVQPIQMLGHSMNAVSIPKDNETTYYFDSPIEGEATLYTAMIPTQPSDRGDLRYQLTLDNQAPIVISLKEPYRSEQWKQNVLRCQALKQTAVKLTKGHHTLKIKALDNHIIADQWMIDFNANRHFYTIP
;
A
#
# COMPACT_ATOMS: atom_id res chain seq x y z
N MET A 1 14.08 -9.19 1.76
CA MET A 1 15.44 -9.12 1.17
C MET A 1 15.86 -10.38 0.41
N GLU A 2 15.64 -11.58 0.91
CA GLU A 2 16.01 -12.84 0.21
C GLU A 2 15.47 -12.98 -1.22
N ALA A 3 14.22 -12.54 -1.47
CA ALA A 3 13.64 -12.60 -2.82
C ALA A 3 14.43 -11.75 -3.81
N PHE A 4 14.84 -10.54 -3.41
CA PHE A 4 15.69 -9.68 -4.25
C PHE A 4 17.06 -10.29 -4.48
N ALA A 5 17.71 -10.85 -3.46
CA ALA A 5 19.02 -11.49 -3.60
C ALA A 5 18.98 -12.66 -4.62
N ARG A 6 17.89 -13.45 -4.62
CA ARG A 6 17.70 -14.54 -5.60
C ARG A 6 17.54 -14.00 -7.03
N ILE A 7 16.80 -12.92 -7.20
CA ILE A 7 16.60 -12.29 -8.50
C ILE A 7 17.91 -11.69 -9.01
N GLU A 8 18.67 -10.99 -8.16
CA GLU A 8 19.99 -10.47 -8.49
C GLU A 8 20.93 -11.59 -8.97
N ALA A 9 21.06 -12.66 -8.18
CA ALA A 9 21.89 -13.80 -8.56
C ALA A 9 21.46 -14.42 -9.89
N THR A 10 20.15 -14.46 -10.17
CA THR A 10 19.63 -15.00 -11.41
C THR A 10 20.05 -14.14 -12.61
N VAL A 11 19.85 -12.82 -12.55
CA VAL A 11 20.19 -11.95 -13.68
C VAL A 11 21.70 -11.88 -13.91
N ASP A 12 22.51 -11.96 -12.86
CA ASP A 12 23.97 -11.97 -12.97
C ASP A 12 24.49 -13.24 -13.66
N VAL A 13 23.89 -14.40 -13.40
CA VAL A 13 24.22 -15.66 -14.08
C VAL A 13 23.99 -15.58 -15.60
N PHE A 14 22.98 -14.87 -16.05
CA PHE A 14 22.69 -14.71 -17.48
C PHE A 14 23.58 -13.69 -18.18
N ARG A 15 24.18 -12.74 -17.46
CA ARG A 15 24.99 -11.69 -18.04
C ARG A 15 26.10 -12.18 -18.98
N PRO A 16 26.94 -13.17 -18.62
CA PRO A 16 28.00 -13.66 -19.49
C PRO A 16 27.50 -14.39 -20.75
N LEU A 17 26.21 -14.73 -20.81
CA LEU A 17 25.58 -15.38 -21.96
C LEU A 17 25.05 -14.36 -22.99
N VAL A 18 25.06 -13.08 -22.65
CA VAL A 18 24.61 -12.00 -23.53
C VAL A 18 25.76 -11.57 -24.43
N GLU A 19 25.51 -11.48 -25.74
CA GLU A 19 26.48 -11.00 -26.72
C GLU A 19 26.99 -9.60 -26.34
N GLU A 20 28.29 -9.35 -26.59
CA GLU A 20 28.97 -8.11 -26.20
C GLU A 20 28.24 -6.86 -26.70
N GLU A 21 27.76 -6.87 -27.93
CA GLU A 21 27.01 -5.76 -28.53
C GLU A 21 25.68 -5.45 -27.86
N ARG A 22 25.16 -6.39 -27.05
CA ARG A 22 23.89 -6.27 -26.31
C ARG A 22 24.05 -6.06 -24.82
N GLN A 23 25.28 -5.97 -24.31
CA GLN A 23 25.54 -5.81 -22.87
C GLN A 23 24.93 -4.53 -22.29
N ASP A 24 25.02 -3.40 -23.00
CA ASP A 24 24.39 -2.16 -22.58
C ASP A 24 22.87 -2.26 -22.55
N ALA A 25 22.26 -2.94 -23.52
CA ALA A 25 20.82 -3.16 -23.53
C ALA A 25 20.40 -4.09 -22.39
N TYR A 26 21.16 -5.15 -22.14
CA TYR A 26 20.91 -6.05 -21.01
C TYR A 26 21.06 -5.31 -19.67
N PHE A 27 22.08 -4.48 -19.52
CA PHE A 27 22.25 -3.65 -18.35
C PHE A 27 21.04 -2.72 -18.17
N ALA A 28 20.64 -1.98 -19.19
CA ALA A 28 19.57 -1.00 -19.11
C ALA A 28 18.21 -1.61 -18.76
N HIS A 29 17.88 -2.76 -19.33
CA HIS A 29 16.54 -3.35 -19.25
C HIS A 29 16.40 -4.45 -18.19
N VAL A 30 17.50 -5.05 -17.74
CA VAL A 30 17.49 -6.18 -16.82
C VAL A 30 18.30 -5.87 -15.56
N LEU A 31 19.61 -5.62 -15.69
CA LEU A 31 20.48 -5.46 -14.52
C LEU A 31 20.14 -4.21 -13.71
N TYR A 32 20.03 -3.05 -14.35
CA TYR A 32 19.77 -1.79 -13.67
C TYR A 32 18.47 -1.81 -12.84
N PRO A 33 17.29 -2.17 -13.40
CA PRO A 33 16.06 -2.19 -12.61
C PRO A 33 16.10 -3.20 -11.46
N VAL A 34 16.72 -4.37 -11.66
CA VAL A 34 16.81 -5.40 -10.63
C VAL A 34 17.76 -4.96 -9.51
N HIS A 35 18.99 -4.58 -9.84
CA HIS A 35 19.99 -4.17 -8.85
C HIS A 35 19.59 -2.87 -8.13
N ALA A 36 18.99 -1.89 -8.83
CA ALA A 36 18.55 -0.65 -8.22
C ALA A 36 17.39 -0.89 -7.23
N ALA A 37 16.43 -1.76 -7.57
CA ALA A 37 15.35 -2.13 -6.66
C ALA A 37 15.86 -2.90 -5.43
N ALA A 38 16.79 -3.84 -5.63
CA ALA A 38 17.41 -4.59 -4.57
C ALA A 38 18.25 -3.70 -3.65
N ALA A 39 19.05 -2.79 -4.22
CA ALA A 39 19.83 -1.82 -3.46
C ALA A 39 18.93 -0.86 -2.67
N MET A 40 17.82 -0.38 -3.27
CA MET A 40 16.85 0.45 -2.54
C MET A 40 16.22 -0.30 -1.37
N SER A 41 15.91 -1.58 -1.55
CA SER A 41 15.39 -2.43 -0.46
C SER A 41 16.41 -2.61 0.65
N ARG A 42 17.69 -2.88 0.32
CA ARG A 42 18.78 -2.97 1.31
C ARG A 42 18.97 -1.65 2.04
N LYS A 43 19.02 -0.52 1.32
CA LYS A 43 19.14 0.81 1.91
C LYS A 43 18.06 1.07 2.97
N MET A 44 16.82 0.66 2.70
CA MET A 44 15.68 0.94 3.59
C MET A 44 15.56 -0.05 4.75
N LEU A 45 15.97 -1.30 4.58
CA LEU A 45 15.69 -2.39 5.50
C LEU A 45 16.91 -2.91 6.27
N SER A 46 18.14 -2.51 5.89
CA SER A 46 19.34 -2.91 6.61
C SER A 46 19.79 -1.81 7.58
N ASP A 47 20.60 -2.20 8.57
CA ASP A 47 21.31 -1.27 9.43
C ASP A 47 22.62 -0.81 8.76
N GLU A 48 23.36 0.11 9.42
CA GLU A 48 24.71 0.47 9.00
C GLU A 48 25.70 -0.70 9.28
N PRO A 49 26.68 -0.94 8.39
CA PRO A 49 27.04 -0.14 7.21
C PRO A 49 26.32 -0.53 5.91
N GLU A 50 25.52 -1.59 5.88
CA GLU A 50 24.90 -2.15 4.68
C GLU A 50 23.94 -1.16 4.00
N SER A 51 23.21 -0.37 4.78
CA SER A 51 22.32 0.67 4.26
C SER A 51 23.09 1.71 3.45
N ARG A 52 24.28 2.12 3.95
CA ARG A 52 25.14 3.08 3.27
C ARG A 52 25.76 2.51 2.00
N TRP A 53 26.26 1.28 2.04
CA TRP A 53 26.78 0.61 0.84
C TRP A 53 25.73 0.49 -0.25
N ALA A 54 24.50 0.18 0.13
CA ALA A 54 23.38 0.12 -0.81
C ALA A 54 23.05 1.49 -1.43
N TYR A 55 23.18 2.58 -0.67
CA TYR A 55 23.07 3.93 -1.22
C TYR A 55 24.16 4.21 -2.26
N GLU A 56 25.42 3.86 -1.95
CA GLU A 56 26.55 4.02 -2.87
C GLU A 56 26.37 3.16 -4.13
N ASP A 57 25.78 1.96 -4.00
CA ASP A 57 25.45 1.10 -5.15
C ASP A 57 24.44 1.78 -6.08
N ILE A 58 23.40 2.42 -5.55
CA ILE A 58 22.42 3.17 -6.34
C ILE A 58 23.09 4.29 -7.13
N GLN A 59 24.05 5.01 -6.50
CA GLN A 59 24.80 6.06 -7.18
C GLN A 59 25.63 5.49 -8.34
N ARG A 60 26.38 4.42 -8.11
CA ARG A 60 27.22 3.76 -9.14
C ARG A 60 26.39 3.20 -10.29
N LEU A 61 25.26 2.54 -9.99
CA LEU A 61 24.36 2.01 -11.02
C LEU A 61 23.78 3.13 -11.90
N THR A 62 23.40 4.24 -11.27
CA THR A 62 22.85 5.39 -11.98
C THR A 62 23.90 6.08 -12.85
N GLU A 63 25.13 6.24 -12.34
CA GLU A 63 26.24 6.79 -13.10
C GLU A 63 26.58 5.91 -14.31
N HIS A 64 26.69 4.59 -14.10
CA HIS A 64 26.92 3.66 -15.21
C HIS A 64 25.83 3.75 -16.29
N TYR A 65 24.55 3.79 -15.88
CA TYR A 65 23.45 3.97 -16.84
C TYR A 65 23.59 5.23 -17.67
N ASN A 66 23.94 6.34 -17.05
CA ASN A 66 24.04 7.64 -17.72
C ASN A 66 25.28 7.79 -18.57
N THR A 67 26.34 6.98 -18.34
CA THR A 67 27.61 7.04 -19.09
C THR A 67 27.77 5.96 -20.15
N MET A 68 27.03 4.86 -20.05
CA MET A 68 27.10 3.77 -21.03
C MET A 68 26.76 4.26 -22.45
N ASN A 69 27.17 3.51 -23.44
CA ASN A 69 26.96 3.80 -24.88
C ASN A 69 27.38 5.24 -25.25
N GLY A 70 28.58 5.66 -24.78
CA GLY A 70 29.12 6.99 -25.02
C GLY A 70 28.31 8.14 -24.39
N GLY A 71 27.53 7.88 -23.34
CA GLY A 71 26.72 8.88 -22.67
C GLY A 71 25.42 9.23 -23.40
N LYS A 72 24.99 8.38 -24.32
CA LYS A 72 23.73 8.58 -25.08
C LYS A 72 22.52 8.80 -24.17
N TRP A 73 22.52 8.21 -23.00
CA TRP A 73 21.42 8.25 -22.03
C TRP A 73 21.70 9.17 -20.84
N CYS A 74 22.69 10.08 -20.98
CA CYS A 74 23.07 11.00 -19.91
C CYS A 74 21.86 11.81 -19.39
N GLY A 75 21.64 11.75 -18.05
CA GLY A 75 20.54 12.42 -17.39
C GLY A 75 19.17 11.74 -17.49
N LEU A 76 19.09 10.56 -18.13
CA LEU A 76 17.84 9.81 -18.18
C LEU A 76 17.48 9.20 -16.83
N MET A 77 18.46 8.69 -16.09
CA MET A 77 18.27 8.15 -14.75
C MET A 77 18.76 9.13 -13.69
N SER A 78 18.07 9.16 -12.55
CA SER A 78 18.43 9.96 -11.38
C SER A 78 18.44 9.08 -10.13
N ALA A 79 19.55 9.15 -9.39
CA ALA A 79 19.64 8.49 -8.08
C ALA A 79 18.79 9.18 -7.00
N ALA A 80 18.39 10.44 -7.22
CA ALA A 80 17.57 11.21 -6.31
C ALA A 80 16.42 11.91 -7.05
N PRO A 81 15.43 11.17 -7.62
CA PRO A 81 14.31 11.75 -8.32
C PRO A 81 13.61 12.81 -7.48
N ARG A 82 13.43 14.02 -8.04
CA ARG A 82 12.79 15.17 -7.37
C ARG A 82 13.42 15.58 -6.03
N ASN A 83 14.63 15.11 -5.73
CA ASN A 83 15.30 15.34 -4.44
C ASN A 83 14.44 14.92 -3.23
N LEU A 84 13.65 13.86 -3.38
CA LEU A 84 12.84 13.36 -2.27
C LEU A 84 13.73 12.74 -1.18
N PRO A 85 13.44 12.97 0.11
CA PRO A 85 14.27 12.49 1.23
C PRO A 85 14.50 10.98 1.23
N VAL A 86 13.56 10.19 0.71
CA VAL A 86 13.68 8.73 0.61
C VAL A 86 14.87 8.28 -0.26
N PHE A 87 15.33 9.12 -1.17
CA PHE A 87 16.52 8.84 -2.02
C PHE A 87 17.82 9.41 -1.46
N GLY A 88 17.77 10.16 -0.36
CA GLY A 88 18.97 10.68 0.30
C GLY A 88 19.83 9.58 0.94
N GLU A 89 21.05 9.94 1.35
CA GLU A 89 21.99 9.02 2.02
C GLU A 89 21.40 8.52 3.35
N THR A 90 20.82 9.42 4.12
CA THR A 90 20.26 9.08 5.42
C THR A 90 18.99 8.24 5.25
N ARG A 91 18.94 7.13 5.96
CA ARG A 91 17.73 6.31 6.04
C ARG A 91 16.60 7.14 6.63
N THR A 92 15.48 7.23 5.92
CA THR A 92 14.26 7.80 6.49
C THR A 92 13.78 6.89 7.61
N THR A 93 13.74 7.41 8.84
CA THR A 93 13.18 6.65 9.97
C THR A 93 11.68 6.45 9.70
N LEU A 94 11.28 5.22 9.48
CA LEU A 94 9.87 4.86 9.41
C LEU A 94 9.30 4.97 10.83
N GLN A 95 8.16 5.62 10.95
CA GLN A 95 7.43 5.60 12.21
C GLN A 95 7.02 4.16 12.49
N GLN A 96 7.44 3.64 13.64
CA GLN A 96 7.09 2.27 14.02
C GLN A 96 5.59 2.18 14.33
N ASP A 97 4.98 1.09 13.95
CA ASP A 97 3.61 0.80 14.31
C ASP A 97 3.49 0.64 15.82
N SER A 98 2.39 1.15 16.40
CA SER A 98 2.13 1.04 17.83
C SER A 98 1.48 -0.31 18.14
N PRO A 99 2.16 -1.21 18.86
CA PRO A 99 1.60 -2.52 19.18
C PRO A 99 0.59 -2.48 20.34
N GLU A 100 0.58 -1.39 21.11
CA GLU A 100 -0.19 -1.29 22.35
C GLU A 100 -1.67 -0.94 22.12
N GLY A 101 -2.52 -1.41 23.03
CA GLY A 101 -3.95 -1.13 23.07
C GLY A 101 -4.81 -2.19 22.39
N HIS A 102 -6.10 -2.15 22.70
CA HIS A 102 -7.08 -3.09 22.16
C HIS A 102 -7.54 -2.65 20.77
N PHE A 103 -7.61 -3.61 19.86
CA PHE A 103 -8.18 -3.41 18.53
C PHE A 103 -8.79 -4.70 18.00
N VAL A 104 -9.64 -4.58 16.99
CA VAL A 104 -10.14 -5.69 16.16
C VAL A 104 -9.91 -5.30 14.72
N ALA A 105 -9.15 -6.10 13.97
CA ALA A 105 -8.86 -5.86 12.56
C ALA A 105 -9.24 -7.07 11.70
N ARG A 106 -9.65 -6.84 10.46
CA ARG A 106 -9.98 -7.88 9.47
C ARG A 106 -9.64 -7.43 8.06
N ASN A 107 -9.26 -8.37 7.21
CA ASN A 107 -9.28 -8.15 5.77
C ASN A 107 -10.73 -8.10 5.28
N ALA A 108 -10.97 -7.31 4.24
CA ALA A 108 -12.31 -7.17 3.70
C ALA A 108 -12.86 -8.50 3.11
N CYS A 109 -11.98 -9.41 2.70
CA CYS A 109 -12.38 -10.74 2.22
C CYS A 109 -12.86 -11.71 3.32
N ASP A 110 -12.65 -11.37 4.60
CA ASP A 110 -13.04 -12.21 5.75
C ASP A 110 -14.51 -11.96 6.17
N TYR A 111 -15.37 -11.58 5.22
CA TYR A 111 -16.80 -11.39 5.48
C TYR A 111 -17.50 -12.73 5.77
N GLN A 112 -18.49 -12.73 6.66
CA GLN A 112 -19.32 -13.91 6.96
C GLN A 112 -20.50 -14.04 6.00
N SER A 113 -20.98 -12.93 5.43
CA SER A 113 -21.95 -12.95 4.32
C SER A 113 -21.75 -11.76 3.42
N ALA A 114 -22.11 -11.93 2.17
CA ALA A 114 -22.11 -10.88 1.15
C ALA A 114 -23.25 -11.11 0.17
N THR A 115 -23.64 -10.06 -0.56
CA THR A 115 -24.55 -10.17 -1.71
C THR A 115 -23.83 -10.81 -2.90
N ASP A 116 -24.58 -11.45 -3.80
CA ASP A 116 -24.04 -12.33 -4.86
C ASP A 116 -23.02 -11.69 -5.81
N ALA A 117 -23.09 -10.37 -6.02
CA ALA A 117 -22.19 -9.66 -6.92
C ALA A 117 -20.86 -9.21 -6.28
N VAL A 118 -20.68 -9.43 -4.98
CA VAL A 118 -19.44 -9.13 -4.27
C VAL A 118 -18.37 -10.14 -4.65
N GLN A 119 -17.17 -9.67 -5.01
CA GLN A 119 -16.09 -10.55 -5.47
C GLN A 119 -14.74 -10.15 -4.88
N PRO A 120 -13.94 -11.10 -4.33
CA PRO A 120 -12.55 -10.87 -3.99
C PRO A 120 -11.70 -10.61 -5.24
N ILE A 121 -10.73 -9.71 -5.12
CA ILE A 121 -9.73 -9.41 -6.14
C ILE A 121 -8.36 -9.78 -5.59
N GLN A 122 -7.84 -10.91 -6.03
CA GLN A 122 -6.53 -11.40 -5.60
C GLN A 122 -5.40 -10.46 -6.02
N MET A 123 -4.35 -10.41 -5.22
CA MET A 123 -3.15 -9.59 -5.41
C MET A 123 -3.39 -8.07 -5.39
N LEU A 124 -4.53 -7.61 -4.87
CA LEU A 124 -4.88 -6.21 -4.73
C LEU A 124 -4.96 -5.79 -3.26
N GLY A 125 -4.49 -4.58 -2.96
CA GLY A 125 -4.49 -3.99 -1.62
C GLY A 125 -3.37 -4.46 -0.72
N HIS A 126 -3.32 -3.93 0.49
CA HIS A 126 -2.37 -4.38 1.52
C HIS A 126 -2.70 -5.79 2.02
N SER A 127 -3.98 -6.16 2.01
CA SER A 127 -4.43 -7.53 2.33
C SER A 127 -4.05 -8.55 1.26
N MET A 128 -3.62 -8.11 0.07
CA MET A 128 -3.43 -8.92 -1.13
C MET A 128 -4.70 -9.66 -1.59
N ASN A 129 -5.85 -9.27 -1.06
CA ASN A 129 -7.15 -9.88 -1.38
C ASN A 129 -8.30 -8.90 -1.10
N ALA A 130 -8.28 -7.74 -1.77
CA ALA A 130 -9.32 -6.73 -1.64
C ALA A 130 -10.66 -7.23 -2.23
N VAL A 131 -11.77 -6.58 -1.87
CA VAL A 131 -13.11 -7.00 -2.25
C VAL A 131 -13.83 -5.92 -3.03
N SER A 132 -14.23 -6.23 -4.27
CA SER A 132 -15.12 -5.39 -5.07
C SER A 132 -16.55 -5.51 -4.55
N ILE A 133 -17.13 -4.38 -4.18
CA ILE A 133 -18.52 -4.26 -3.75
C ILE A 133 -19.25 -3.40 -4.78
N PRO A 134 -19.96 -3.98 -5.76
CA PRO A 134 -20.73 -3.22 -6.73
C PRO A 134 -21.84 -2.41 -6.06
N LYS A 135 -22.30 -1.37 -6.75
CA LYS A 135 -23.40 -0.53 -6.26
C LYS A 135 -24.57 -1.36 -5.73
N ASP A 136 -25.14 -0.92 -4.61
CA ASP A 136 -26.27 -1.53 -3.88
C ASP A 136 -25.97 -2.91 -3.23
N ASN A 137 -24.72 -3.41 -3.36
CA ASN A 137 -24.26 -4.62 -2.71
C ASN A 137 -23.57 -4.34 -1.37
N GLU A 138 -23.51 -5.36 -0.50
CA GLU A 138 -22.95 -5.22 0.83
C GLU A 138 -22.16 -6.46 1.28
N THR A 139 -21.22 -6.25 2.20
CA THR A 139 -20.54 -7.26 2.99
C THR A 139 -20.93 -7.13 4.46
N THR A 140 -21.00 -8.25 5.17
CA THR A 140 -21.32 -8.31 6.60
C THR A 140 -20.22 -9.05 7.36
N TYR A 141 -19.77 -8.44 8.45
CA TYR A 141 -18.73 -8.95 9.34
C TYR A 141 -19.31 -9.13 10.74
N TYR A 142 -19.04 -10.29 11.36
CA TYR A 142 -19.29 -10.51 12.79
C TYR A 142 -17.96 -10.47 13.53
N PHE A 143 -17.93 -9.77 14.65
CA PHE A 143 -16.73 -9.65 15.46
C PHE A 143 -17.06 -9.48 16.94
N ASP A 144 -16.07 -9.76 17.80
CA ASP A 144 -16.16 -9.53 19.23
C ASP A 144 -15.32 -8.32 19.62
N SER A 145 -15.95 -7.35 20.29
CA SER A 145 -15.21 -6.27 20.91
C SER A 145 -14.60 -6.74 22.25
N PRO A 146 -13.28 -6.58 22.44
CA PRO A 146 -12.60 -7.02 23.66
C PRO A 146 -12.98 -6.19 24.89
N ILE A 147 -13.35 -4.93 24.69
CA ILE A 147 -13.73 -3.98 25.74
C ILE A 147 -14.91 -3.12 25.29
N GLU A 148 -15.55 -2.44 26.22
CA GLU A 148 -16.49 -1.36 25.92
C GLU A 148 -15.77 -0.02 25.85
N GLY A 149 -16.29 0.92 25.08
CA GLY A 149 -15.76 2.29 25.04
C GLY A 149 -15.94 2.97 23.68
N GLU A 150 -15.37 4.15 23.63
CA GLU A 150 -15.21 4.89 22.39
C GLU A 150 -14.03 4.31 21.60
N ALA A 151 -14.19 4.18 20.30
CA ALA A 151 -13.19 3.64 19.39
C ALA A 151 -13.24 4.36 18.06
N THR A 152 -12.19 4.21 17.25
CA THR A 152 -12.15 4.65 15.87
C THR A 152 -12.30 3.45 14.93
N LEU A 153 -13.33 3.45 14.10
CA LEU A 153 -13.47 2.53 13.00
C LEU A 153 -12.67 3.09 11.80
N TYR A 154 -11.59 2.44 11.47
CA TYR A 154 -10.84 2.66 10.23
C TYR A 154 -11.38 1.76 9.14
N THR A 155 -11.66 2.34 7.97
CA THR A 155 -11.95 1.59 6.75
C THR A 155 -10.92 1.96 5.69
N ALA A 156 -10.18 0.96 5.24
CA ALA A 156 -9.16 1.08 4.20
C ALA A 156 -9.75 0.60 2.88
N MET A 157 -9.90 1.53 1.94
CA MET A 157 -10.43 1.28 0.61
C MET A 157 -9.34 1.46 -0.44
N ILE A 158 -9.41 0.77 -1.55
CA ILE A 158 -8.55 1.05 -2.70
C ILE A 158 -8.93 2.43 -3.27
N PRO A 159 -7.95 3.33 -3.53
CA PRO A 159 -8.21 4.68 -4.02
C PRO A 159 -8.63 4.67 -5.50
N THR A 160 -9.83 4.21 -5.77
CA THR A 160 -10.46 4.19 -7.10
C THR A 160 -10.94 5.58 -7.51
N GLN A 161 -11.46 5.70 -8.72
CA GLN A 161 -12.05 6.92 -9.24
C GLN A 161 -13.54 6.70 -9.54
N PRO A 162 -14.40 7.72 -9.38
CA PRO A 162 -15.79 7.61 -9.75
C PRO A 162 -15.95 7.50 -11.27
N SER A 163 -17.03 6.85 -11.72
CA SER A 163 -17.41 6.86 -13.13
C SER A 163 -17.85 8.26 -13.54
N ASP A 164 -17.27 8.79 -14.60
CA ASP A 164 -17.59 10.10 -15.16
C ASP A 164 -17.65 11.21 -14.09
N ARG A 165 -18.84 11.81 -13.93
CA ARG A 165 -19.12 12.85 -12.92
C ARG A 165 -19.77 12.29 -11.66
N GLY A 166 -19.77 10.96 -11.49
CA GLY A 166 -20.36 10.29 -10.35
C GLY A 166 -19.72 10.62 -9.01
N ASP A 167 -20.25 10.03 -7.98
CA ASP A 167 -19.69 10.04 -6.64
C ASP A 167 -19.03 8.69 -6.35
N LEU A 168 -18.38 8.56 -5.19
CA LEU A 168 -17.69 7.37 -4.75
C LEU A 168 -17.98 7.14 -3.27
N ARG A 169 -19.22 6.72 -2.98
CA ARG A 169 -19.73 6.60 -1.60
C ARG A 169 -19.98 5.17 -1.21
N TYR A 170 -19.76 4.91 0.04
CA TYR A 170 -20.18 3.70 0.72
C TYR A 170 -20.83 4.06 2.06
N GLN A 171 -21.52 3.10 2.65
CA GLN A 171 -22.23 3.22 3.89
C GLN A 171 -21.72 2.19 4.88
N LEU A 172 -21.50 2.63 6.12
CA LEU A 172 -21.20 1.78 7.27
C LEU A 172 -22.44 1.66 8.14
N THR A 173 -22.76 0.45 8.58
CA THR A 173 -23.78 0.20 9.59
C THR A 173 -23.18 -0.70 10.66
N LEU A 174 -23.12 -0.19 11.89
CA LEU A 174 -22.66 -0.92 13.06
C LEU A 174 -23.87 -1.33 13.87
N ASP A 175 -24.11 -2.64 14.00
CA ASP A 175 -25.29 -3.21 14.63
C ASP A 175 -26.60 -2.64 14.02
N ASN A 176 -27.46 -2.12 14.87
CA ASN A 176 -28.72 -1.47 14.50
C ASN A 176 -28.63 0.07 14.52
N GLN A 177 -27.41 0.63 14.53
CA GLN A 177 -27.24 2.07 14.53
C GLN A 177 -27.57 2.70 13.19
N ALA A 178 -27.81 4.03 13.20
CA ALA A 178 -28.05 4.75 11.95
C ALA A 178 -26.86 4.62 11.00
N PRO A 179 -27.12 4.37 9.71
CA PRO A 179 -26.05 4.25 8.72
C PRO A 179 -25.23 5.53 8.58
N ILE A 180 -23.92 5.38 8.41
CA ILE A 180 -22.98 6.49 8.19
C ILE A 180 -22.50 6.42 6.74
N VAL A 181 -22.72 7.49 5.98
CA VAL A 181 -22.29 7.58 4.58
C VAL A 181 -20.93 8.26 4.51
N ILE A 182 -20.01 7.62 3.79
CA ILE A 182 -18.64 8.10 3.62
C ILE A 182 -18.35 8.25 2.13
N SER A 183 -17.69 9.36 1.76
CA SER A 183 -17.19 9.57 0.41
C SER A 183 -15.70 9.31 0.34
N LEU A 184 -15.27 8.57 -0.70
CA LEU A 184 -13.88 8.38 -1.06
C LEU A 184 -13.39 9.41 -2.07
N LYS A 185 -14.31 10.19 -2.64
CA LYS A 185 -14.00 11.19 -3.66
C LYS A 185 -13.16 12.31 -3.09
N GLU A 186 -11.98 12.48 -3.63
CA GLU A 186 -11.06 13.56 -3.28
C GLU A 186 -10.85 14.48 -4.48
N PRO A 187 -10.66 15.79 -4.27
CA PRO A 187 -10.31 16.69 -5.37
C PRO A 187 -9.03 16.21 -6.05
N TYR A 188 -9.05 16.18 -7.39
CA TYR A 188 -7.90 15.73 -8.18
C TYR A 188 -6.62 16.46 -7.81
N ARG A 189 -5.56 15.74 -7.53
CA ARG A 189 -4.25 16.23 -7.06
C ARG A 189 -4.27 17.01 -5.73
N SER A 190 -5.35 16.93 -4.94
CA SER A 190 -5.31 17.39 -3.54
C SER A 190 -4.25 16.61 -2.75
N GLU A 191 -3.82 17.15 -1.62
CA GLU A 191 -2.85 16.45 -0.79
C GLU A 191 -3.40 15.11 -0.31
N GLN A 192 -4.66 15.05 0.10
CA GLN A 192 -5.30 13.80 0.50
C GLN A 192 -5.35 12.78 -0.66
N TRP A 193 -5.66 13.24 -1.88
CA TRP A 193 -5.61 12.36 -3.05
C TRP A 193 -4.21 11.76 -3.28
N LYS A 194 -3.16 12.58 -3.17
CA LYS A 194 -1.78 12.12 -3.30
C LYS A 194 -1.41 11.10 -2.21
N GLN A 195 -1.77 11.37 -0.97
CA GLN A 195 -1.50 10.46 0.15
C GLN A 195 -2.22 9.11 -0.03
N ASN A 196 -3.48 9.12 -0.46
CA ASN A 196 -4.22 7.90 -0.76
C ASN A 196 -3.53 7.07 -1.85
N VAL A 197 -3.07 7.72 -2.93
CA VAL A 197 -2.36 7.06 -4.03
C VAL A 197 -1.00 6.50 -3.58
N LEU A 198 -0.21 7.29 -2.85
CA LEU A 198 1.11 6.85 -2.36
C LEU A 198 1.00 5.70 -1.36
N ARG A 199 -0.04 5.70 -0.53
CA ARG A 199 -0.31 4.62 0.41
C ARG A 199 -0.94 3.39 -0.26
N CYS A 200 -1.47 3.52 -1.48
CA CYS A 200 -2.33 2.53 -2.14
C CYS A 200 -3.60 2.20 -1.33
N GLN A 201 -3.99 3.05 -0.40
CA GLN A 201 -5.21 2.95 0.43
C GLN A 201 -5.79 4.34 0.71
N ALA A 202 -7.10 4.48 0.57
CA ALA A 202 -7.88 5.59 1.11
C ALA A 202 -8.38 5.19 2.51
N LEU A 203 -7.72 5.70 3.54
CA LEU A 203 -8.06 5.41 4.92
C LEU A 203 -9.07 6.42 5.44
N LYS A 204 -10.27 5.96 5.82
CA LYS A 204 -11.32 6.77 6.42
C LYS A 204 -11.50 6.39 7.89
N GLN A 205 -11.83 7.39 8.71
CA GLN A 205 -11.98 7.25 10.15
C GLN A 205 -13.40 7.63 10.56
N THR A 206 -14.00 6.84 11.41
CA THR A 206 -15.35 7.07 11.94
C THR A 206 -15.34 6.79 13.45
N ALA A 207 -15.76 7.77 14.26
CA ALA A 207 -15.91 7.55 15.68
C ALA A 207 -17.10 6.61 15.93
N VAL A 208 -16.88 5.60 16.74
CA VAL A 208 -17.89 4.61 17.13
C VAL A 208 -17.86 4.37 18.64
N LYS A 209 -18.97 3.89 19.18
CA LYS A 209 -19.04 3.44 20.57
C LYS A 209 -19.52 2.00 20.59
N LEU A 210 -18.80 1.16 21.30
CA LEU A 210 -19.06 -0.27 21.39
C LEU A 210 -19.26 -0.70 22.82
N THR A 211 -20.08 -1.72 23.01
CA THR A 211 -20.10 -2.54 24.23
C THR A 211 -19.07 -3.66 24.09
N LYS A 212 -18.74 -4.33 25.17
CA LYS A 212 -17.97 -5.57 25.09
C LYS A 212 -18.86 -6.69 24.56
N GLY A 213 -18.34 -7.51 23.63
CA GLY A 213 -19.03 -8.69 23.09
C GLY A 213 -19.33 -8.59 21.60
N HIS A 214 -20.38 -9.27 21.15
CA HIS A 214 -20.69 -9.47 19.73
C HIS A 214 -21.24 -8.23 19.05
N HIS A 215 -20.73 -7.96 17.88
CA HIS A 215 -21.13 -6.85 17.01
C HIS A 215 -21.20 -7.27 15.54
N THR A 216 -21.94 -6.48 14.77
CA THR A 216 -22.06 -6.65 13.32
C THR A 216 -21.66 -5.36 12.63
N LEU A 217 -20.72 -5.44 11.70
CA LEU A 217 -20.37 -4.35 10.78
C LEU A 217 -20.84 -4.70 9.38
N LYS A 218 -21.56 -3.78 8.73
CA LYS A 218 -21.92 -3.88 7.31
C LYS A 218 -21.26 -2.76 6.53
N ILE A 219 -20.72 -3.11 5.37
CA ILE A 219 -20.18 -2.16 4.39
C ILE A 219 -20.99 -2.30 3.11
N LYS A 220 -21.74 -1.27 2.76
CA LYS A 220 -22.59 -1.24 1.57
C LYS A 220 -22.09 -0.19 0.59
N ALA A 221 -21.91 -0.57 -0.67
CA ALA A 221 -21.61 0.36 -1.74
C ALA A 221 -22.87 1.15 -2.17
N LEU A 222 -22.77 2.47 -2.21
CA LEU A 222 -23.80 3.37 -2.72
C LEU A 222 -23.53 3.77 -4.19
N ASP A 223 -22.27 3.68 -4.59
CA ASP A 223 -21.83 3.97 -5.95
C ASP A 223 -20.96 2.82 -6.47
N ASN A 224 -20.67 2.80 -7.77
CA ASN A 224 -19.80 1.81 -8.38
C ASN A 224 -18.32 2.07 -7.98
N HIS A 225 -17.47 1.07 -8.19
CA HIS A 225 -16.01 1.10 -7.93
C HIS A 225 -15.62 1.22 -6.46
N ILE A 226 -16.47 0.81 -5.55
CA ILE A 226 -16.12 0.63 -4.15
C ILE A 226 -15.36 -0.70 -4.02
N ILE A 227 -14.11 -0.60 -3.58
CA ILE A 227 -13.25 -1.77 -3.35
C ILE A 227 -12.70 -1.65 -1.93
N ALA A 228 -13.15 -2.55 -1.06
CA ALA A 228 -12.71 -2.62 0.33
C ALA A 228 -11.45 -3.50 0.46
N ASP A 229 -10.47 -3.04 1.23
CA ASP A 229 -9.24 -3.77 1.48
C ASP A 229 -9.20 -4.34 2.91
N GLN A 230 -9.32 -3.47 3.91
CA GLN A 230 -9.27 -3.84 5.32
C GLN A 230 -10.16 -2.91 6.15
N TRP A 231 -10.48 -3.35 7.38
CA TRP A 231 -11.05 -2.47 8.39
C TRP A 231 -10.49 -2.80 9.78
N MET A 232 -10.49 -1.80 10.65
CA MET A 232 -10.04 -1.95 12.03
C MET A 232 -10.87 -1.08 12.96
N ILE A 233 -11.29 -1.63 14.08
CA ILE A 233 -11.82 -0.88 15.21
C ILE A 233 -10.71 -0.80 16.25
N ASP A 234 -10.30 0.42 16.57
CA ASP A 234 -9.17 0.68 17.45
C ASP A 234 -9.60 1.55 18.63
N PHE A 235 -9.28 1.09 19.82
CA PHE A 235 -9.52 1.80 21.08
C PHE A 235 -8.33 2.69 21.50
N ASN A 236 -7.25 2.69 20.72
CA ASN A 236 -6.10 3.56 20.91
C ASN A 236 -6.15 4.76 19.94
N ALA A 237 -6.59 5.92 20.42
CA ALA A 237 -6.72 7.14 19.62
C ALA A 237 -5.39 7.63 18.99
N ASN A 238 -4.25 7.20 19.50
CA ASN A 238 -2.91 7.63 19.08
C ASN A 238 -2.13 6.51 18.37
N ARG A 239 -2.82 5.49 17.85
CA ARG A 239 -2.13 4.43 17.13
C ARG A 239 -1.51 4.91 15.84
N HIS A 240 -0.25 4.59 15.66
CA HIS A 240 0.47 4.76 14.42
C HIS A 240 0.58 3.42 13.71
N PHE A 241 0.23 3.37 12.43
CA PHE A 241 0.36 2.18 11.60
C PHE A 241 0.48 2.57 10.12
N TYR A 242 1.24 1.80 9.38
CA TYR A 242 1.25 1.86 7.92
C TYR A 242 0.29 0.83 7.33
N THR A 243 0.39 -0.41 7.77
CA THR A 243 -0.58 -1.48 7.47
C THR A 243 -1.51 -1.67 8.67
N ILE A 244 -2.76 -2.00 8.42
CA ILE A 244 -3.68 -2.45 9.48
C ILE A 244 -3.11 -3.76 10.05
N PRO A 245 -2.94 -3.84 11.38
CA PRO A 245 -2.31 -4.97 12.05
C PRO A 245 -3.00 -6.29 11.82
#